data_49515f54aed73d8cf45c216933efe4d7
#
_entry.id   49515f54aed73d8cf45c216933efe4d7
#
_cell.length_a   1.000
_cell.length_b   1.000
_cell.length_c   1.000
_cell.angle_alpha   90.00
_cell.angle_beta   90.00
_cell.angle_gamma   90.00
#
_symmetry.space_group_name_H-M   'P 1'
#
loop_
_entity.id
_entity.type
_entity.pdbx_description
1 polymer ?
#
loop_
_entity_poly.entity_id
_entity_poly.type
_entity_poly.pdbx_seq_one_letter_code
_entity_poly.pdbx_strand_id
1 'polypeptide(L)'
;LCGGTGDRLWPMSRPGRSKPFLRLIGEHSRFQNTILRARPLVVDAEIVVIGGARDREVICLQMAEIGVEARLLLEPSGRDTAAAIAAAAGWVAQINASAIVAILSADHQIPDAAAFQDAVRATFVSASEGTIITLGVPPTHASNAYGYIRPGPESAVVKSVTNFEEKPDP
;
A
#
# COMPACT_ATOMS: atom_id res chain seq x y z
N LEU A 1 3.61 -0.29 2.91
CA LEU A 1 4.82 0.49 2.55
C LEU A 1 4.71 1.90 3.12
N CYS A 2 5.65 2.32 3.96
CA CYS A 2 5.65 3.62 4.66
C CYS A 2 6.81 4.53 4.18
N GLY A 3 7.21 4.40 2.93
CA GLY A 3 8.29 5.21 2.35
C GLY A 3 7.86 6.63 1.99
N GLY A 4 8.87 7.49 1.72
CA GLY A 4 8.69 8.86 1.25
C GLY A 4 8.81 9.93 2.34
N THR A 5 9.51 11.01 2.03
CA THR A 5 9.75 12.15 2.94
C THR A 5 8.53 13.03 3.12
N GLY A 6 7.64 13.06 2.10
CA GLY A 6 6.43 13.87 2.14
C GLY A 6 6.68 15.39 2.03
N ASP A 7 7.76 15.80 1.37
CA ASP A 7 8.25 17.18 1.31
C ASP A 7 7.19 18.20 0.85
N ARG A 8 6.22 17.77 0.05
CA ARG A 8 5.08 18.60 -0.40
C ARG A 8 4.16 19.09 0.72
N LEU A 9 4.25 18.48 1.92
CA LEU A 9 3.45 18.85 3.09
C LEU A 9 4.25 19.65 4.13
N TRP A 10 5.44 20.16 3.77
CA TRP A 10 6.19 21.04 4.65
C TRP A 10 5.36 22.30 5.01
N PRO A 11 5.33 22.78 6.27
CA PRO A 11 6.10 22.34 7.43
C PRO A 11 5.45 21.23 8.26
N MET A 12 4.34 20.66 7.84
CA MET A 12 3.65 19.56 8.57
C MET A 12 4.46 18.26 8.53
N SER A 13 5.03 17.93 7.36
CA SER A 13 6.00 16.84 7.22
C SER A 13 7.43 17.37 7.35
N ARG A 14 8.28 16.62 8.04
CA ARG A 14 9.70 16.94 8.27
C ARG A 14 10.43 15.67 8.73
N PRO A 15 11.77 15.66 8.79
CA PRO A 15 12.53 14.55 9.34
C PRO A 15 11.98 14.10 10.70
N GLY A 16 11.68 12.80 10.86
CA GLY A 16 11.01 12.24 12.05
C GLY A 16 9.49 12.46 12.11
N ARG A 17 8.89 13.07 11.09
CA ARG A 17 7.44 13.29 10.99
C ARG A 17 6.97 13.15 9.54
N SER A 18 7.16 11.95 9.00
CA SER A 18 6.86 11.64 7.60
C SER A 18 5.35 11.63 7.33
N LYS A 19 4.95 11.93 6.09
CA LYS A 19 3.55 12.08 5.63
C LYS A 19 2.59 10.96 6.08
N PRO A 20 2.95 9.66 6.02
CA PRO A 20 2.03 8.57 6.42
C PRO A 20 1.60 8.65 7.88
N PHE A 21 2.45 9.18 8.75
CA PHE A 21 2.23 9.23 10.20
C PHE A 21 1.52 10.49 10.69
N LEU A 22 1.17 11.40 9.78
CA LEU A 22 0.41 12.60 10.12
C LEU A 22 -1.08 12.29 10.23
N ARG A 23 -1.70 12.79 11.29
CA ARG A 23 -3.17 12.77 11.49
C ARG A 23 -3.76 14.00 10.80
N LEU A 24 -3.98 13.89 9.50
CA LEU A 24 -4.50 15.00 8.68
C LEU A 24 -6.02 15.01 8.61
N ILE A 25 -6.66 13.86 8.79
CA ILE A 25 -8.10 13.68 8.70
C ILE A 25 -8.51 12.64 9.75
N GLY A 26 -9.36 13.05 10.70
CA GLY A 26 -9.84 12.19 11.77
C GLY A 26 -8.77 11.86 12.84
N GLU A 27 -9.03 10.84 13.64
CA GLU A 27 -8.24 10.48 14.83
C GLU A 27 -6.98 9.68 14.48
N HIS A 28 -6.98 8.96 13.37
CA HIS A 28 -5.91 8.08 12.95
C HIS A 28 -5.05 8.69 11.84
N SER A 29 -3.76 8.35 11.84
CA SER A 29 -2.89 8.64 10.73
C SER A 29 -3.26 7.82 9.48
N ARG A 30 -2.78 8.21 8.30
CA ARG A 30 -2.99 7.41 7.09
C ARG A 30 -2.38 6.01 7.20
N PHE A 31 -1.24 5.90 7.87
CA PHE A 31 -0.62 4.63 8.20
C PHE A 31 -1.55 3.74 9.04
N GLN A 32 -2.10 4.26 10.14
CA GLN A 32 -3.04 3.54 10.99
C GLN A 32 -4.30 3.14 10.23
N ASN A 33 -4.89 4.06 9.45
CA ASN A 33 -6.06 3.78 8.62
C ASN A 33 -5.79 2.70 7.57
N THR A 34 -4.57 2.64 7.02
CA THR A 34 -4.20 1.58 6.07
C THR A 34 -4.13 0.22 6.75
N ILE A 35 -3.57 0.14 7.95
CA ILE A 35 -3.54 -1.11 8.73
C ILE A 35 -4.94 -1.55 9.12
N LEU A 36 -5.75 -0.65 9.68
CA LEU A 36 -7.12 -0.95 10.10
C LEU A 36 -7.99 -1.43 8.92
N ARG A 37 -7.83 -0.83 7.74
CA ARG A 37 -8.50 -1.24 6.51
C ARG A 37 -8.03 -2.61 6.01
N ALA A 38 -6.75 -2.93 6.17
CA ALA A 38 -6.19 -4.22 5.74
C ALA A 38 -6.50 -5.36 6.70
N ARG A 39 -6.64 -5.08 8.00
CA ARG A 39 -6.81 -6.09 9.05
C ARG A 39 -7.90 -7.14 8.77
N PRO A 40 -9.10 -6.79 8.27
CA PRO A 40 -10.14 -7.78 7.96
C PRO A 40 -9.84 -8.67 6.74
N LEU A 41 -8.78 -8.38 5.99
CA LEU A 41 -8.33 -9.19 4.86
C LEU A 41 -7.31 -10.25 5.28
N VAL A 42 -6.74 -10.11 6.47
CA VAL A 42 -5.68 -10.96 7.00
C VAL A 42 -6.33 -12.05 7.86
N VAL A 43 -6.49 -13.25 7.29
CA VAL A 43 -6.97 -14.44 7.98
C VAL A 43 -5.80 -15.42 8.02
N ASP A 44 -5.35 -15.81 9.19
CA ASP A 44 -4.20 -16.70 9.40
C ASP A 44 -2.90 -16.22 8.69
N ALA A 45 -2.75 -14.90 8.58
CA ALA A 45 -1.63 -14.27 7.90
C ALA A 45 -1.03 -13.14 8.74
N GLU A 46 0.13 -12.66 8.37
CA GLU A 46 0.83 -11.59 9.07
C GLU A 46 0.71 -10.25 8.32
N ILE A 47 0.65 -9.17 9.09
CA ILE A 47 0.87 -7.82 8.56
C ILE A 47 2.36 -7.53 8.60
N VAL A 48 2.93 -7.16 7.47
CA VAL A 48 4.32 -6.73 7.34
C VAL A 48 4.36 -5.24 7.06
N VAL A 49 5.03 -4.49 7.90
CA VAL A 49 5.26 -3.06 7.70
C VAL A 49 6.67 -2.84 7.19
N ILE A 50 6.80 -2.15 6.06
CA ILE A 50 8.10 -1.76 5.50
C ILE A 50 8.24 -0.26 5.63
N GLY A 51 9.29 0.19 6.27
CA GLY A 51 9.56 1.61 6.48
C GLY A 51 11.03 1.92 6.68
N GLY A 52 11.39 3.20 6.63
CA GLY A 52 12.76 3.63 6.89
C GLY A 52 13.18 3.38 8.34
N ALA A 53 14.45 3.05 8.57
CA ALA A 53 14.97 2.80 9.93
C ALA A 53 14.72 3.98 10.88
N ARG A 54 14.74 5.21 10.37
CA ARG A 54 14.45 6.44 11.13
C ARG A 54 13.01 6.56 11.62
N ASP A 55 12.06 5.87 10.97
CA ASP A 55 10.63 5.94 11.30
C ASP A 55 10.20 4.80 12.25
N ARG A 56 11.15 3.96 12.71
CA ARG A 56 10.87 2.79 13.56
C ARG A 56 10.03 3.13 14.78
N GLU A 57 10.40 4.18 15.51
CA GLU A 57 9.72 4.54 16.78
C GLU A 57 8.27 4.94 16.53
N VAL A 58 8.02 5.80 15.54
CA VAL A 58 6.65 6.25 15.22
C VAL A 58 5.79 5.11 14.67
N ILE A 59 6.37 4.18 13.90
CA ILE A 59 5.69 2.97 13.43
C ILE A 59 5.25 2.13 14.63
N CYS A 60 6.17 1.79 15.54
CA CYS A 60 5.86 0.98 16.73
C CYS A 60 4.82 1.66 17.63
N LEU A 61 4.95 2.97 17.87
CA LEU A 61 4.00 3.73 18.66
C LEU A 61 2.59 3.68 18.06
N GLN A 62 2.47 3.98 16.76
CA GLN A 62 1.17 4.04 16.10
C GLN A 62 0.52 2.66 15.90
N MET A 63 1.31 1.59 15.78
CA MET A 63 0.78 0.23 15.82
C MET A 63 0.23 -0.12 17.22
N ALA A 64 0.96 0.23 18.28
CA ALA A 64 0.50 0.01 19.64
C ALA A 64 -0.79 0.77 19.97
N GLU A 65 -0.94 2.02 19.48
CA GLU A 65 -2.15 2.82 19.66
C GLU A 65 -3.42 2.14 19.12
N ILE A 66 -3.29 1.35 18.04
CA ILE A 66 -4.42 0.65 17.41
C ILE A 66 -4.48 -0.85 17.75
N GLY A 67 -3.63 -1.30 18.70
CA GLY A 67 -3.61 -2.68 19.17
C GLY A 67 -3.28 -3.70 18.08
N VAL A 68 -2.36 -3.38 17.16
CA VAL A 68 -1.96 -4.26 16.06
C VAL A 68 -0.49 -4.65 16.21
N GLU A 69 -0.25 -5.94 16.18
CA GLU A 69 1.10 -6.49 16.03
C GLU A 69 1.40 -6.71 14.54
N ALA A 70 2.60 -6.37 14.11
CA ALA A 70 3.06 -6.54 12.75
C ALA A 70 4.56 -6.83 12.71
N ARG A 71 4.97 -7.54 11.69
CA ARG A 71 6.38 -7.72 11.37
C ARG A 71 6.94 -6.42 10.78
N LEU A 72 8.09 -5.98 11.25
CA LEU A 72 8.70 -4.74 10.78
C LEU A 72 9.98 -5.04 9.98
N LEU A 73 9.98 -4.65 8.72
CA LEU A 73 11.14 -4.65 7.84
C LEU A 73 11.64 -3.21 7.66
N LEU A 74 12.85 -2.95 8.12
CA LEU A 74 13.43 -1.60 8.09
C LEU A 74 14.43 -1.45 6.95
N GLU A 75 14.17 -0.47 6.08
CA GLU A 75 15.12 -0.09 5.04
C GLU A 75 16.21 0.83 5.64
N PRO A 76 17.47 0.49 5.48
CA PRO A 76 18.58 1.35 5.92
C PRO A 76 18.64 2.65 5.09
N SER A 77 18.23 2.58 3.83
CA SER A 77 18.09 3.72 2.91
C SER A 77 16.95 3.44 1.94
N GLY A 78 16.12 4.45 1.64
CA GLY A 78 15.03 4.33 0.66
C GLY A 78 15.61 4.08 -0.74
N ARG A 79 15.07 3.08 -1.44
CA ARG A 79 15.45 2.69 -2.81
C ARG A 79 14.22 2.46 -3.67
N ASP A 80 13.27 3.37 -3.60
CA ASP A 80 11.98 3.30 -4.27
C ASP A 80 11.13 2.06 -3.89
N THR A 81 9.95 1.98 -4.46
CA THR A 81 8.94 0.99 -4.08
C THR A 81 9.33 -0.43 -4.49
N ALA A 82 9.97 -0.60 -5.65
CA ALA A 82 10.27 -1.92 -6.20
C ALA A 82 11.23 -2.73 -5.31
N ALA A 83 12.27 -2.10 -4.75
CA ALA A 83 13.22 -2.75 -3.87
C ALA A 83 12.55 -3.22 -2.56
N ALA A 84 11.70 -2.37 -1.98
CA ALA A 84 10.92 -2.68 -0.78
C ALA A 84 9.96 -3.86 -1.01
N ILE A 85 9.25 -3.86 -2.15
CA ILE A 85 8.35 -4.94 -2.54
C ILE A 85 9.12 -6.25 -2.73
N ALA A 86 10.24 -6.23 -3.45
CA ALA A 86 11.06 -7.41 -3.69
C ALA A 86 11.60 -8.01 -2.38
N ALA A 87 12.04 -7.17 -1.44
CA ALA A 87 12.51 -7.62 -0.13
C ALA A 87 11.38 -8.27 0.68
N ALA A 88 10.18 -7.69 0.69
CA ALA A 88 9.02 -8.26 1.37
C ALA A 88 8.57 -9.56 0.73
N ALA A 89 8.44 -9.61 -0.58
CA ALA A 89 8.03 -10.81 -1.30
C ALA A 89 9.04 -11.95 -1.11
N GLY A 90 10.33 -11.64 -1.19
CA GLY A 90 11.39 -12.62 -0.93
C GLY A 90 11.38 -13.14 0.52
N TRP A 91 11.10 -12.28 1.49
CA TRP A 91 10.95 -12.70 2.88
C TRP A 91 9.71 -13.59 3.08
N VAL A 92 8.56 -13.19 2.53
CA VAL A 92 7.31 -13.99 2.61
C VAL A 92 7.49 -15.35 1.94
N ALA A 93 8.14 -15.40 0.77
CA ALA A 93 8.38 -16.65 0.03
C ALA A 93 9.21 -17.69 0.81
N GLN A 94 10.08 -17.23 1.70
CA GLN A 94 10.83 -18.14 2.58
C GLN A 94 9.96 -18.79 3.66
N ILE A 95 8.84 -18.15 4.03
CA ILE A 95 7.91 -18.65 5.04
C ILE A 95 6.82 -19.49 4.34
N ASN A 96 6.25 -18.95 3.27
CA ASN A 96 5.22 -19.61 2.48
C ASN A 96 5.30 -19.14 1.02
N ALA A 97 5.84 -19.99 0.16
CA ALA A 97 6.02 -19.70 -1.26
C ALA A 97 4.69 -19.55 -2.03
N SER A 98 3.58 -20.03 -1.48
CA SER A 98 2.24 -19.92 -2.09
C SER A 98 1.41 -18.77 -1.51
N ALA A 99 2.00 -17.93 -0.64
CA ALA A 99 1.28 -16.82 -0.04
C ALA A 99 0.93 -15.74 -1.08
N ILE A 100 -0.31 -15.26 -1.03
CA ILE A 100 -0.71 -14.05 -1.76
C ILE A 100 -0.28 -12.83 -0.94
N VAL A 101 0.44 -11.90 -1.55
CA VAL A 101 0.92 -10.70 -0.91
C VAL A 101 0.16 -9.49 -1.42
N ALA A 102 -0.62 -8.84 -0.55
CA ALA A 102 -1.25 -7.56 -0.85
C ALA A 102 -0.33 -6.40 -0.44
N ILE A 103 0.06 -5.57 -1.39
CA ILE A 103 0.99 -4.46 -1.19
C ILE A 103 0.21 -3.15 -1.16
N LEU A 104 0.22 -2.48 -0.01
CA LEU A 104 -0.54 -1.26 0.23
C LEU A 104 0.39 -0.09 0.54
N SER A 105 0.15 1.04 -0.09
CA SER A 105 0.80 2.31 0.26
C SER A 105 0.15 2.90 1.51
N ALA A 106 0.97 3.30 2.49
CA ALA A 106 0.50 3.81 3.78
C ALA A 106 0.01 5.27 3.71
N ASP A 107 0.08 5.91 2.56
CA ASP A 107 -0.32 7.31 2.40
C ASP A 107 -1.62 7.52 1.61
N HIS A 108 -2.24 6.42 1.14
CA HIS A 108 -3.51 6.50 0.42
C HIS A 108 -4.68 6.78 1.35
N GLN A 109 -5.51 7.75 0.95
CA GLN A 109 -6.80 8.02 1.57
C GLN A 109 -7.88 7.25 0.83
N ILE A 110 -8.49 6.26 1.47
CA ILE A 110 -9.57 5.44 0.92
C ILE A 110 -10.75 5.53 1.89
N PRO A 111 -11.76 6.35 1.58
CA PRO A 111 -12.90 6.58 2.48
C PRO A 111 -13.76 5.34 2.67
N ASP A 112 -14.01 4.61 1.59
CA ASP A 112 -14.82 3.38 1.62
C ASP A 112 -13.95 2.15 1.81
N ALA A 113 -13.76 1.78 3.08
CA ALA A 113 -12.97 0.62 3.45
C ALA A 113 -13.62 -0.70 3.03
N ALA A 114 -14.96 -0.77 3.02
CA ALA A 114 -15.69 -1.98 2.65
C ALA A 114 -15.54 -2.26 1.15
N ALA A 115 -15.81 -1.27 0.30
CA ALA A 115 -15.61 -1.41 -1.14
C ALA A 115 -14.15 -1.76 -1.50
N PHE A 116 -13.18 -1.19 -0.79
CA PHE A 116 -11.78 -1.56 -0.97
C PHE A 116 -11.52 -3.03 -0.61
N GLN A 117 -12.03 -3.50 0.53
CA GLN A 117 -11.87 -4.90 0.96
C GLN A 117 -12.50 -5.87 -0.01
N ASP A 118 -13.69 -5.55 -0.53
CA ASP A 118 -14.37 -6.39 -1.52
C ASP A 118 -13.60 -6.44 -2.85
N ALA A 119 -13.07 -5.29 -3.29
CA ALA A 119 -12.20 -5.24 -4.46
C ALA A 119 -10.95 -6.12 -4.28
N VAL A 120 -10.30 -6.08 -3.11
CA VAL A 120 -9.14 -6.95 -2.82
C VAL A 120 -9.55 -8.42 -2.80
N ARG A 121 -10.65 -8.79 -2.12
CA ARG A 121 -11.13 -10.20 -2.10
C ARG A 121 -11.42 -10.73 -3.48
N ALA A 122 -11.99 -9.92 -4.36
CA ALA A 122 -12.29 -10.30 -5.74
C ALA A 122 -11.04 -10.65 -6.56
N THR A 123 -9.85 -10.25 -6.11
CA THR A 123 -8.58 -10.55 -6.80
C THR A 123 -7.95 -11.87 -6.37
N PHE A 124 -8.37 -12.49 -5.28
CA PHE A 124 -7.66 -13.62 -4.66
C PHE A 124 -7.56 -14.83 -5.60
N VAL A 125 -8.59 -15.14 -6.36
CA VAL A 125 -8.57 -16.29 -7.30
C VAL A 125 -7.48 -16.08 -8.33
N SER A 126 -7.51 -14.94 -9.05
CA SER A 126 -6.51 -14.65 -10.09
C SER A 126 -5.10 -14.50 -9.53
N ALA A 127 -4.96 -13.97 -8.30
CA ALA A 127 -3.67 -13.89 -7.63
C ALA A 127 -3.12 -15.28 -7.27
N SER A 128 -3.98 -16.22 -6.84
CA SER A 128 -3.57 -17.60 -6.54
C SER A 128 -3.10 -18.38 -7.78
N GLU A 129 -3.51 -17.94 -8.97
CA GLU A 129 -3.07 -18.47 -10.26
C GLU A 129 -1.75 -17.83 -10.74
N GLY A 130 -1.10 -17.02 -9.92
CA GLY A 130 0.18 -16.37 -10.21
C GLY A 130 0.08 -15.05 -10.98
N THR A 131 -1.13 -14.48 -11.10
CA THR A 131 -1.33 -13.19 -11.77
C THR A 131 -0.97 -12.02 -10.85
N ILE A 132 -0.20 -11.06 -11.36
CA ILE A 132 0.02 -9.77 -10.69
C ILE A 132 -1.17 -8.86 -10.97
N ILE A 133 -1.80 -8.35 -9.91
CA ILE A 133 -3.02 -7.55 -10.02
C ILE A 133 -2.77 -6.16 -9.44
N THR A 134 -3.29 -5.15 -10.11
CA THR A 134 -3.30 -3.77 -9.62
C THR A 134 -4.74 -3.30 -9.42
N LEU A 135 -4.98 -2.53 -8.36
CA LEU A 135 -6.27 -1.90 -8.10
C LEU A 135 -6.26 -0.50 -8.74
N GLY A 136 -7.00 -0.34 -9.82
CA GLY A 136 -7.19 0.94 -10.49
C GLY A 136 -8.32 1.75 -9.85
N VAL A 137 -8.19 3.07 -9.91
CA VAL A 137 -9.23 4.02 -9.50
C VAL A 137 -9.69 4.79 -10.74
N PRO A 138 -11.00 4.91 -11.01
CA PRO A 138 -11.48 5.72 -12.13
C PRO A 138 -10.99 7.17 -12.01
N PRO A 139 -10.36 7.73 -13.06
CA PRO A 139 -9.91 9.11 -13.01
C PRO A 139 -11.09 10.06 -13.01
N THR A 140 -11.05 11.09 -12.15
CA THR A 140 -12.07 12.15 -12.10
C THR A 140 -11.67 13.38 -12.91
N HIS A 141 -10.41 13.50 -13.25
CA HIS A 141 -9.83 14.56 -14.08
C HIS A 141 -8.53 14.09 -14.72
N ALA A 142 -8.11 14.73 -15.80
CA ALA A 142 -6.80 14.48 -16.40
C ALA A 142 -5.68 15.03 -15.50
N SER A 143 -4.60 14.27 -15.37
CA SER A 143 -3.43 14.67 -14.59
C SER A 143 -2.17 13.99 -15.14
N ASN A 144 -1.12 14.74 -15.32
CA ASN A 144 0.21 14.21 -15.66
C ASN A 144 1.03 13.77 -14.45
N ALA A 145 0.42 13.76 -13.26
CA ALA A 145 1.05 13.30 -12.02
C ALA A 145 0.79 11.82 -11.72
N TYR A 146 -0.06 11.14 -12.50
CA TYR A 146 -0.50 9.76 -12.26
C TYR A 146 -0.07 8.83 -13.39
N GLY A 147 0.07 7.54 -13.05
CA GLY A 147 0.08 6.48 -14.02
C GLY A 147 -1.35 6.03 -14.38
N TYR A 148 -1.58 5.70 -15.62
CA TYR A 148 -2.87 5.30 -16.15
C TYR A 148 -2.85 3.86 -16.64
N ILE A 149 -3.88 3.10 -16.26
CA ILE A 149 -4.08 1.72 -16.70
C ILE A 149 -5.23 1.71 -17.71
N ARG A 150 -5.00 1.15 -18.88
CA ARG A 150 -6.05 0.85 -19.86
C ARG A 150 -6.50 -0.59 -19.66
N PRO A 151 -7.72 -0.82 -19.14
CA PRO A 151 -8.25 -2.18 -19.01
C PRO A 151 -8.64 -2.77 -20.36
N GLY A 152 -8.62 -4.08 -20.45
CA GLY A 152 -9.16 -4.83 -21.58
C GLY A 152 -10.69 -4.75 -21.67
N PRO A 153 -11.26 -5.30 -22.74
CA PRO A 153 -12.68 -5.22 -23.05
C PRO A 153 -13.55 -6.19 -22.22
N GLU A 154 -12.93 -7.04 -21.40
CA GLU A 154 -13.64 -8.04 -20.60
C GLU A 154 -14.67 -7.40 -19.66
N SER A 155 -15.84 -8.01 -19.55
CA SER A 155 -16.87 -7.58 -18.59
C SER A 155 -16.65 -8.11 -17.16
N ALA A 156 -15.57 -8.86 -16.94
CA ALA A 156 -15.21 -9.42 -15.64
C ALA A 156 -14.76 -8.34 -14.64
N VAL A 157 -14.81 -8.67 -13.36
CA VAL A 157 -14.31 -7.79 -12.27
C VAL A 157 -12.79 -7.57 -12.40
N VAL A 158 -12.05 -8.65 -12.68
CA VAL A 158 -10.62 -8.59 -13.01
C VAL A 158 -10.49 -8.56 -14.52
N LYS A 159 -9.78 -7.54 -15.03
CA LYS A 159 -9.59 -7.31 -16.47
C LYS A 159 -8.12 -7.36 -16.82
N SER A 160 -7.80 -7.76 -18.04
CA SER A 160 -6.43 -7.65 -18.55
C SER A 160 -5.99 -6.18 -18.59
N VAL A 161 -4.70 -5.94 -18.45
CA VAL A 161 -4.10 -4.62 -18.67
C VAL A 161 -3.58 -4.59 -20.11
N THR A 162 -4.16 -3.75 -20.96
CA THR A 162 -3.73 -3.60 -22.36
C THR A 162 -2.63 -2.57 -22.54
N ASN A 163 -2.58 -1.58 -21.64
CA ASN A 163 -1.53 -0.56 -21.63
C ASN A 163 -1.37 0.03 -20.23
N PHE A 164 -0.16 0.41 -19.90
CA PHE A 164 0.19 1.22 -18.73
C PHE A 164 1.01 2.42 -19.19
N GLU A 165 0.58 3.61 -18.84
CA GLU A 165 1.24 4.85 -19.23
C GLU A 165 1.55 5.67 -17.98
N GLU A 166 2.82 5.81 -17.64
CA GLU A 166 3.28 6.55 -16.46
C GLU A 166 3.43 8.01 -16.81
N LYS A 167 2.70 8.88 -16.09
CA LYS A 167 2.80 10.35 -16.20
C LYS A 167 2.79 10.85 -17.63
N PRO A 168 1.68 10.65 -18.37
CA PRO A 168 1.60 11.05 -19.78
C PRO A 168 1.90 12.53 -19.96
N ASP A 169 2.47 12.87 -21.08
CA ASP A 169 2.62 14.27 -21.48
C ASP A 169 1.25 14.92 -21.69
N PRO A 170 1.12 16.24 -21.45
CA PRO A 170 -0.15 16.98 -21.57
C PRO A 170 -0.78 16.91 -22.94
#